data_106674c6fdcaa0bd88ead0a419764260
#
_entry.id   106674c6fdcaa0bd88ead0a419764260
#
_cell.length_a   1.000
_cell.length_b   1.000
_cell.length_c   1.000
_cell.angle_alpha   90.00
_cell.angle_beta   90.00
_cell.angle_gamma   90.00
#
_symmetry.space_group_name_H-M   'P 1'
#
loop_
_entity.id
_entity.type
_entity.pdbx_description
1 polymer ?
#
loop_
_entity_poly.entity_id
_entity_poly.type
_entity_poly.pdbx_seq_one_letter_code
_entity_poly.pdbx_strand_id
1 'polypeptide(L)'
;MEEMVTVYLLGKKYSVPATLTIMDAMEYAGFKLVRGCGCRSGFCGACAVIYRLKGSTELKVVLSCQTKVEEGMCVGKIDSFPINKRTFNIEEIKASDNIVGQLYPEIFSCIGCNACTKGCPQGLNVMQYIAANAVKGSMCCL
;
A
#
# COMPACT_ATOMS: atom_id res chain seq x y z
N MET A 1 -11.87 5.31 32.87
CA MET A 1 -11.07 4.25 32.19
C MET A 1 -11.43 4.31 30.71
N GLU A 2 -10.46 4.49 29.83
CA GLU A 2 -10.75 4.48 28.38
C GLU A 2 -11.04 3.04 27.95
N GLU A 3 -12.10 2.86 27.20
CA GLU A 3 -12.47 1.56 26.66
C GLU A 3 -11.46 1.18 25.56
N MET A 4 -10.81 0.03 25.74
CA MET A 4 -9.82 -0.48 24.80
C MET A 4 -10.48 -1.44 23.82
N VAL A 5 -10.28 -1.22 22.54
CA VAL A 5 -10.81 -2.08 21.45
C VAL A 5 -9.68 -2.80 20.73
N THR A 6 -9.99 -4.00 20.26
CA THR A 6 -9.06 -4.80 19.46
C THR A 6 -9.25 -4.49 17.98
N VAL A 7 -8.18 -4.05 17.33
CA VAL A 7 -8.17 -3.77 15.89
C VAL A 7 -7.04 -4.53 15.20
N TYR A 8 -7.22 -4.81 13.93
CA TYR A 8 -6.21 -5.44 13.07
C TYR A 8 -5.74 -4.41 12.06
N LEU A 9 -4.55 -3.86 12.27
CA LEU A 9 -3.94 -2.86 11.40
C LEU A 9 -2.91 -3.55 10.51
N LEU A 10 -3.12 -3.53 9.20
CA LEU A 10 -2.21 -4.15 8.21
C LEU A 10 -1.86 -5.61 8.54
N GLY A 11 -2.85 -6.37 8.99
CA GLY A 11 -2.72 -7.80 9.32
C GLY A 11 -2.16 -8.12 10.72
N LYS A 12 -1.83 -7.11 11.54
CA LYS A 12 -1.37 -7.29 12.92
C LYS A 12 -2.41 -6.81 13.93
N LYS A 13 -2.54 -7.54 15.03
CA LYS A 13 -3.47 -7.24 16.13
C LYS A 13 -2.89 -6.16 17.05
N TYR A 14 -3.70 -5.16 17.38
CA TYR A 14 -3.39 -4.10 18.34
C TYR A 14 -4.56 -3.87 19.26
N SER A 15 -4.28 -3.40 20.49
CA SER A 15 -5.28 -2.90 21.43
C SER A 15 -5.11 -1.38 21.52
N VAL A 16 -6.15 -0.65 21.20
CA VAL A 16 -6.14 0.82 21.11
C VAL A 16 -7.38 1.41 21.79
N PRO A 17 -7.32 2.66 22.28
CA PRO A 17 -8.49 3.35 22.82
C PRO A 17 -9.60 3.51 21.76
N ALA A 18 -10.85 3.21 22.13
CA ALA A 18 -12.02 3.31 21.24
C ALA A 18 -12.33 4.75 20.77
N THR A 19 -11.79 5.74 21.46
CA THR A 19 -11.97 7.16 21.15
C THR A 19 -11.19 7.63 19.92
N LEU A 20 -10.15 6.87 19.53
CA LEU A 20 -9.23 7.24 18.45
C LEU A 20 -9.85 7.05 17.08
N THR A 21 -9.38 7.85 16.12
CA THR A 21 -9.60 7.58 14.69
C THR A 21 -8.67 6.45 14.23
N ILE A 22 -8.95 5.86 13.07
CA ILE A 22 -8.08 4.83 12.47
C ILE A 22 -6.65 5.37 12.31
N MET A 23 -6.50 6.63 11.89
CA MET A 23 -5.20 7.28 11.73
C MET A 23 -4.47 7.42 13.05
N ASP A 24 -5.14 7.93 14.08
CA ASP A 24 -4.56 8.10 15.43
C ASP A 24 -4.23 6.75 16.05
N ALA A 25 -5.07 5.72 15.82
CA ALA A 25 -4.82 4.37 16.26
C ALA A 25 -3.58 3.75 15.59
N MET A 26 -3.34 4.05 14.31
CA MET A 26 -2.11 3.63 13.64
C MET A 26 -0.89 4.32 14.26
N GLU A 27 -0.95 5.63 14.51
CA GLU A 27 0.13 6.36 15.17
C GLU A 27 0.36 5.86 16.61
N TYR A 28 -0.72 5.59 17.35
CA TYR A 28 -0.66 4.98 18.70
C TYR A 28 0.02 3.60 18.68
N ALA A 29 -0.23 2.81 17.64
CA ALA A 29 0.40 1.51 17.42
C ALA A 29 1.87 1.60 16.93
N GLY A 30 2.42 2.83 16.78
CA GLY A 30 3.82 3.08 16.42
C GLY A 30 4.09 3.21 14.91
N PHE A 31 3.05 3.30 14.07
CA PHE A 31 3.24 3.55 12.65
C PHE A 31 3.62 5.01 12.40
N LYS A 32 4.70 5.23 11.65
CA LYS A 32 5.08 6.57 11.18
C LYS A 32 4.39 6.84 9.85
N LEU A 33 3.38 7.70 9.87
CA LEU A 33 2.61 8.08 8.68
C LEU A 33 3.33 9.19 7.90
N VAL A 34 4.40 8.84 7.19
CA VAL A 34 5.14 9.77 6.31
C VAL A 34 4.39 10.01 5.00
N ARG A 35 3.62 8.98 4.55
CA ARG A 35 2.77 9.03 3.35
C ARG A 35 1.38 8.50 3.68
N GLY A 36 0.39 8.91 2.89
CA GLY A 36 -1.00 8.54 3.14
C GLY A 36 -1.63 9.31 4.30
N CYS A 37 -1.06 10.44 4.65
CA CYS A 37 -1.66 11.46 5.52
C CYS A 37 -1.41 12.84 4.90
N GLY A 38 -2.38 13.71 5.01
CA GLY A 38 -2.32 15.06 4.48
C GLY A 38 -2.96 16.03 5.46
N CYS A 39 -4.14 16.56 5.14
CA CYS A 39 -4.83 17.60 5.94
C CYS A 39 -5.30 17.12 7.32
N ARG A 40 -5.47 15.82 7.56
CA ARG A 40 -6.04 15.21 8.79
C ARG A 40 -7.45 15.70 9.15
N SER A 41 -8.11 16.41 8.24
CA SER A 41 -9.42 17.05 8.44
C SER A 41 -10.48 16.58 7.46
N GLY A 42 -10.25 15.43 6.80
CA GLY A 42 -11.23 14.81 5.91
C GLY A 42 -11.34 15.44 4.52
N PHE A 43 -10.46 16.37 4.15
CA PHE A 43 -10.58 17.12 2.90
C PHE A 43 -9.75 16.55 1.74
N CYS A 44 -8.48 16.17 1.98
CA CYS A 44 -7.55 15.83 0.89
C CYS A 44 -7.70 14.41 0.34
N GLY A 45 -8.36 13.49 1.04
CA GLY A 45 -8.54 12.10 0.63
C GLY A 45 -7.29 11.22 0.72
N ALA A 46 -6.11 11.78 1.05
CA ALA A 46 -4.84 11.05 1.06
C ALA A 46 -4.79 9.91 2.08
N CYS A 47 -5.64 9.95 3.10
CA CYS A 47 -5.72 8.97 4.17
C CYS A 47 -6.78 7.89 3.95
N ALA A 48 -7.24 7.68 2.72
CA ALA A 48 -8.21 6.66 2.40
C ALA A 48 -7.68 5.26 2.74
N VAL A 49 -8.50 4.48 3.42
CA VAL A 49 -8.24 3.09 3.81
C VAL A 49 -9.44 2.22 3.51
N ILE A 50 -9.20 0.92 3.38
CA ILE A 50 -10.26 -0.08 3.31
C ILE A 50 -10.36 -0.74 4.68
N TYR A 51 -11.56 -0.94 5.18
CA TYR A 51 -11.76 -1.75 6.36
C TYR A 51 -12.96 -2.69 6.23
N ARG A 52 -12.95 -3.70 7.06
CA ARG A 52 -14.09 -4.58 7.32
C ARG A 52 -14.18 -4.87 8.82
N LEU A 53 -15.37 -5.15 9.29
CA LEU A 53 -15.58 -5.67 10.64
C LEU A 53 -15.41 -7.19 10.66
N LYS A 54 -14.95 -7.72 11.78
CA LYS A 54 -14.84 -9.17 12.00
C LYS A 54 -16.22 -9.82 11.84
N GLY A 55 -16.29 -10.83 10.97
CA GLY A 55 -17.56 -11.53 10.65
C GLY A 55 -18.36 -10.91 9.51
N SER A 56 -17.98 -9.73 9.01
CA SER A 56 -18.55 -9.13 7.79
C SER A 56 -17.65 -9.39 6.59
N THR A 57 -18.26 -9.64 5.43
CA THR A 57 -17.57 -9.70 4.12
C THR A 57 -17.58 -8.36 3.39
N GLU A 58 -18.33 -7.39 3.92
CA GLU A 58 -18.43 -6.05 3.32
C GLU A 58 -17.15 -5.26 3.53
N LEU A 59 -16.57 -4.78 2.43
CA LEU A 59 -15.42 -3.86 2.43
C LEU A 59 -15.92 -2.42 2.29
N LYS A 60 -15.49 -1.56 3.21
CA LYS A 60 -15.81 -0.12 3.18
C LYS A 60 -14.55 0.70 2.96
N VAL A 61 -14.66 1.70 2.10
CA VAL A 61 -13.59 2.69 1.87
C VAL A 61 -13.93 3.94 2.67
N VAL A 62 -13.01 4.36 3.52
CA VAL A 62 -13.21 5.52 4.41
C VAL A 62 -11.94 6.34 4.55
N LEU A 63 -12.09 7.55 5.07
CA LEU A 63 -10.96 8.40 5.45
C LEU A 63 -10.53 8.08 6.87
N SER A 64 -9.31 7.57 7.04
CA SER A 64 -8.80 7.13 8.33
C SER A 64 -8.71 8.24 9.39
N CYS A 65 -8.60 9.50 8.97
CA CYS A 65 -8.59 10.65 9.89
C CYS A 65 -9.99 11.06 10.40
N GLN A 66 -11.08 10.48 9.88
CA GLN A 66 -12.46 10.82 10.26
C GLN A 66 -13.21 9.63 10.85
N THR A 67 -12.75 8.41 10.60
CA THR A 67 -13.43 7.20 11.03
C THR A 67 -12.83 6.68 12.33
N LYS A 68 -13.67 6.51 13.36
CA LYS A 68 -13.25 5.93 14.64
C LYS A 68 -13.04 4.43 14.53
N VAL A 69 -12.20 3.91 15.38
CA VAL A 69 -11.96 2.47 15.48
C VAL A 69 -13.12 1.78 16.19
N GLU A 70 -13.41 0.55 15.77
CA GLU A 70 -14.44 -0.31 16.33
C GLU A 70 -13.83 -1.68 16.68
N GLU A 71 -14.44 -2.41 17.63
CA GLU A 71 -13.98 -3.74 18.02
C GLU A 71 -13.99 -4.72 16.85
N GLY A 72 -12.87 -5.40 16.65
CA GLY A 72 -12.72 -6.37 15.57
C GLY A 72 -12.54 -5.75 14.17
N MET A 73 -12.31 -4.45 14.07
CA MET A 73 -12.06 -3.78 12.80
C MET A 73 -10.74 -4.26 12.18
N CYS A 74 -10.79 -4.70 10.92
CA CYS A 74 -9.64 -5.08 10.11
C CYS A 74 -9.38 -3.99 9.07
N VAL A 75 -8.28 -3.26 9.22
CA VAL A 75 -7.92 -2.14 8.36
C VAL A 75 -6.81 -2.53 7.40
N GLY A 76 -7.05 -2.30 6.12
CA GLY A 76 -6.07 -2.39 5.04
C GLY A 76 -5.84 -1.02 4.42
N LYS A 77 -4.63 -0.75 3.96
CA LYS A 77 -4.33 0.48 3.24
C LYS A 77 -4.63 0.29 1.75
N ILE A 78 -5.21 1.31 1.11
CA ILE A 78 -5.26 1.37 -0.34
C ILE A 78 -3.86 1.83 -0.78
N ASP A 79 -3.00 0.89 -1.09
CA ASP A 79 -1.66 1.21 -1.55
C ASP A 79 -1.72 1.65 -3.02
N SER A 80 -1.74 2.95 -3.20
CA SER A 80 -1.45 3.57 -4.50
C SER A 80 0.05 3.60 -4.78
N PHE A 81 0.86 3.24 -3.79
CA PHE A 81 2.32 3.22 -3.89
C PHE A 81 2.83 1.83 -3.58
N PRO A 82 3.73 1.28 -4.38
CA PRO A 82 4.39 0.03 -4.07
C PRO A 82 5.05 0.16 -2.69
N ILE A 83 4.87 -0.84 -1.86
CA ILE A 83 5.60 -0.94 -0.61
C ILE A 83 7.05 -1.17 -1.01
N ASN A 84 7.87 -0.12 -0.94
CA ASN A 84 9.30 -0.20 -1.23
C ASN A 84 10.02 -0.98 -0.11
N LYS A 85 9.54 -2.17 0.16
CA LYS A 85 10.24 -3.10 1.04
C LYS A 85 11.02 -4.04 0.15
N ARG A 86 12.33 -3.90 0.15
CA ARG A 86 13.21 -4.85 -0.51
C ARG A 86 12.96 -6.23 0.10
N THR A 87 12.45 -7.16 -0.73
CA THR A 87 12.14 -8.54 -0.32
C THR A 87 13.22 -9.52 -0.76
N PHE A 88 14.31 -9.03 -1.34
CA PHE A 88 15.40 -9.81 -1.88
C PHE A 88 16.77 -9.24 -1.47
N ASN A 89 17.77 -10.10 -1.43
CA ASN A 89 19.16 -9.72 -1.29
C ASN A 89 19.81 -9.67 -2.69
N ILE A 90 20.34 -8.51 -3.07
CA ILE A 90 20.91 -8.29 -4.40
C ILE A 90 22.13 -9.19 -4.67
N GLU A 91 22.86 -9.57 -3.62
CA GLU A 91 24.04 -10.44 -3.73
C GLU A 91 23.69 -11.91 -4.03
N GLU A 92 22.47 -12.32 -3.69
CA GLU A 92 21.99 -13.70 -3.88
C GLU A 92 21.22 -13.88 -5.19
N ILE A 93 20.87 -12.79 -5.86
CA ILE A 93 20.11 -12.82 -7.10
C ILE A 93 21.01 -13.27 -8.26
N LYS A 94 20.59 -14.36 -8.91
CA LYS A 94 21.18 -14.76 -10.19
C LYS A 94 20.50 -13.99 -11.32
N ALA A 95 21.31 -13.39 -12.19
CA ALA A 95 20.80 -12.71 -13.36
C ALA A 95 20.03 -13.70 -14.25
N SER A 96 18.75 -13.44 -14.48
CA SER A 96 17.91 -14.17 -15.41
C SER A 96 17.04 -13.19 -16.19
N ASP A 97 16.60 -13.56 -17.39
CA ASP A 97 15.84 -12.66 -18.26
C ASP A 97 14.51 -12.20 -17.66
N ASN A 98 13.94 -12.94 -16.71
CA ASN A 98 12.65 -12.64 -16.09
C ASN A 98 12.75 -12.25 -14.60
N ILE A 99 13.94 -11.99 -14.09
CA ILE A 99 14.12 -11.73 -12.65
C ILE A 99 13.33 -10.51 -12.17
N VAL A 100 13.25 -9.46 -13.00
CA VAL A 100 12.52 -8.23 -12.67
C VAL A 100 11.02 -8.51 -12.58
N GLY A 101 10.46 -9.30 -13.49
CA GLY A 101 9.04 -9.67 -13.44
C GLY A 101 8.70 -10.58 -12.25
N GLN A 102 9.62 -11.41 -11.79
CA GLN A 102 9.43 -12.23 -10.60
C GLN A 102 9.47 -11.40 -9.31
N LEU A 103 10.39 -10.43 -9.24
CA LEU A 103 10.55 -9.57 -8.05
C LEU A 103 9.51 -8.44 -7.97
N TYR A 104 9.06 -7.95 -9.12
CA TYR A 104 8.13 -6.83 -9.26
C TYR A 104 7.04 -7.15 -10.29
N PRO A 105 6.09 -8.05 -9.97
CA PRO A 105 5.04 -8.46 -10.89
C PRO A 105 4.13 -7.31 -11.32
N GLU A 106 4.16 -6.18 -10.62
CA GLU A 106 3.40 -4.97 -10.94
C GLU A 106 3.76 -4.39 -12.31
N ILE A 107 4.94 -4.71 -12.87
CA ILE A 107 5.32 -4.28 -14.21
C ILE A 107 4.35 -4.76 -15.29
N PHE A 108 3.70 -5.91 -15.09
CA PHE A 108 2.71 -6.46 -16.02
C PHE A 108 1.38 -5.70 -16.02
N SER A 109 1.12 -4.88 -15.00
CA SER A 109 -0.05 -4.00 -14.92
C SER A 109 0.14 -2.67 -15.67
N CYS A 110 1.30 -2.46 -16.30
CA CYS A 110 1.61 -1.23 -17.00
C CYS A 110 0.73 -1.07 -18.25
N ILE A 111 -0.05 0.01 -18.30
CA ILE A 111 -0.93 0.36 -19.43
C ILE A 111 -0.24 1.22 -20.52
N GLY A 112 1.06 1.50 -20.38
CA GLY A 112 1.83 2.28 -21.36
C GLY A 112 1.47 3.78 -21.43
N CYS A 113 0.89 4.36 -20.38
CA CYS A 113 0.43 5.77 -20.38
C CYS A 113 1.56 6.82 -20.41
N ASN A 114 2.82 6.41 -20.28
CA ASN A 114 4.02 7.25 -20.32
C ASN A 114 4.11 8.36 -19.24
N ALA A 115 3.25 8.34 -18.23
CA ALA A 115 3.26 9.32 -17.15
C ALA A 115 4.57 9.29 -16.34
N CYS A 116 5.12 8.09 -16.11
CA CYS A 116 6.37 7.90 -15.38
C CYS A 116 7.59 8.51 -16.10
N THR A 117 7.64 8.43 -17.44
CA THR A 117 8.69 9.07 -18.25
C THR A 117 8.55 10.58 -18.23
N LYS A 118 7.33 11.10 -18.42
CA LYS A 118 7.06 12.55 -18.40
C LYS A 118 7.34 13.19 -17.03
N GLY A 119 7.06 12.44 -15.95
CA GLY A 119 7.28 12.91 -14.58
C GLY A 119 8.70 12.65 -14.03
N CYS A 120 9.58 12.02 -14.80
CA CYS A 120 10.94 11.71 -14.33
C CYS A 120 11.84 12.96 -14.33
N PRO A 121 12.32 13.44 -13.16
CA PRO A 121 13.18 14.61 -13.08
C PRO A 121 14.59 14.36 -13.64
N GLN A 122 14.97 13.08 -13.81
CA GLN A 122 16.25 12.66 -14.36
C GLN A 122 16.23 12.47 -15.89
N GLY A 123 15.08 12.69 -16.53
CA GLY A 123 14.94 12.54 -17.97
C GLY A 123 15.04 11.08 -18.47
N LEU A 124 14.82 10.10 -17.58
CA LEU A 124 14.87 8.68 -17.93
C LEU A 124 13.61 8.26 -18.69
N ASN A 125 13.79 7.41 -19.70
CA ASN A 125 12.67 6.81 -20.43
C ASN A 125 12.08 5.59 -19.69
N VAL A 126 11.46 5.87 -18.53
CA VAL A 126 11.03 4.85 -17.56
C VAL A 126 10.05 3.85 -18.18
N MET A 127 9.11 4.32 -19.00
CA MET A 127 8.11 3.47 -19.65
C MET A 127 8.76 2.42 -20.57
N GLN A 128 9.82 2.79 -21.31
CA GLN A 128 10.54 1.81 -22.16
C GLN A 128 11.22 0.72 -21.34
N TYR A 129 11.80 1.06 -20.19
CA TYR A 129 12.39 0.06 -19.30
C TYR A 129 11.35 -0.91 -18.75
N ILE A 130 10.19 -0.42 -18.35
CA ILE A 130 9.09 -1.25 -17.87
C ILE A 130 8.58 -2.15 -19.01
N ALA A 131 8.34 -1.60 -20.20
CA ALA A 131 7.85 -2.36 -21.34
C ALA A 131 8.84 -3.45 -21.79
N ALA A 132 10.13 -3.16 -21.82
CA ALA A 132 11.16 -4.13 -22.18
C ALA A 132 11.21 -5.33 -21.21
N ASN A 133 11.02 -5.08 -19.93
CA ASN A 133 10.98 -6.15 -18.93
C ASN A 133 9.66 -6.95 -18.98
N ALA A 134 8.53 -6.29 -19.22
CA ALA A 134 7.24 -6.95 -19.37
C ALA A 134 7.21 -7.90 -20.58
N VAL A 135 7.76 -7.49 -21.71
CA VAL A 135 7.85 -8.35 -22.91
C VAL A 135 8.70 -9.59 -22.66
N LYS A 136 9.87 -9.43 -22.03
CA LYS A 136 10.74 -10.59 -21.71
C LYS A 136 10.05 -11.58 -20.77
N GLY A 137 9.31 -11.09 -19.77
CA GLY A 137 8.55 -11.95 -18.87
C GLY A 137 7.40 -12.70 -19.53
N SER A 138 6.76 -12.13 -20.55
CA SER A 138 5.66 -12.76 -21.28
C SER A 138 6.11 -13.89 -22.20
N MET A 139 7.34 -13.87 -22.68
CA MET A 139 7.88 -14.92 -23.56
C MET A 139 8.14 -16.26 -22.85
N CYS A 140 8.14 -16.31 -21.52
CA CYS A 140 8.29 -17.55 -20.76
C CYS A 140 7.00 -18.34 -20.58
N CYS A 141 5.85 -17.85 -21.07
CA CYS A 141 4.54 -18.48 -20.96
C CYS A 141 3.97 -19.03 -22.29
N LEU A 142 4.81 -19.19 -23.33
CA LEU A 142 4.44 -19.86 -24.59
C LEU A 142 5.14 -21.21 -24.71
#